data_e8b9b3271d9f19e2e0ef892394f9f286
#
_entry.id   e8b9b3271d9f19e2e0ef892394f9f286
#
_cell.length_a   1.000
_cell.length_b   1.000
_cell.length_c   1.000
_cell.angle_alpha   90.00
_cell.angle_beta   90.00
_cell.angle_gamma   90.00
#
_symmetry.space_group_name_H-M   'P 1'
#
loop_
_entity.id
_entity.type
_entity.pdbx_description
1 polymer ?
#
loop_
_entity_poly.entity_id
_entity_poly.type
_entity_poly.pdbx_seq_one_letter_code
_entity_poly.pdbx_strand_id
1 'polypeptide(L)'
;SSAASDVYKRQLMPYTIDPSSADCYPCTSVLINKFDLRSQQELDRVEAVLVTAKAAQWEESPLCSTFDFEHYKAIHRHLFCDLYEWAGVPRSINISKKGTQFCPADEIPRVSSAIFRRLAEQNFFQSLSFDDFVDAFVDFYIRTNELHPFREGNGRTQRVFLAQLAQHAGYQLDFSCIDPDELMVATIWSAQGVDTMLRQLFREMLSPLAD
;
A
#
# COMPACT_ATOMS: atom_id res chain seq x y z
N SER A 1 13.61 21.53 -13.47
CA SER A 1 12.45 20.84 -14.08
C SER A 1 12.75 19.42 -14.62
N SER A 2 14.01 19.04 -14.73
CA SER A 2 14.42 17.67 -15.14
C SER A 2 14.41 16.69 -13.97
N ALA A 3 14.70 17.14 -12.75
CA ALA A 3 14.78 16.28 -11.56
C ALA A 3 13.41 15.66 -11.13
N ALA A 4 12.31 16.39 -11.27
CA ALA A 4 10.98 15.88 -10.93
C ALA A 4 10.52 14.74 -11.87
N SER A 5 10.91 14.79 -13.15
CA SER A 5 10.65 13.74 -14.14
C SER A 5 11.42 12.45 -13.85
N ASP A 6 12.65 12.56 -13.32
CA ASP A 6 13.48 11.41 -12.98
C ASP A 6 13.08 10.73 -11.66
N VAL A 7 12.53 11.50 -10.72
CA VAL A 7 11.95 10.99 -9.48
C VAL A 7 10.70 10.13 -9.76
N TYR A 8 9.82 10.59 -10.66
CA TYR A 8 8.65 9.82 -11.10
C TYR A 8 9.04 8.51 -11.81
N LYS A 9 10.10 8.53 -12.61
CA LYS A 9 10.62 7.34 -13.31
C LYS A 9 11.23 6.30 -12.34
N ARG A 10 11.79 6.73 -11.20
CA ARG A 10 12.36 5.82 -10.19
C ARG A 10 11.31 5.12 -9.33
N GLN A 11 10.10 5.68 -9.19
CA GLN A 11 8.99 5.03 -8.47
C GLN A 11 8.40 3.83 -9.23
N LEU A 12 8.62 3.75 -10.54
CA LEU A 12 8.10 2.73 -11.44
C LEU A 12 9.11 1.61 -11.75
N MET A 13 9.98 1.24 -10.80
CA MET A 13 10.72 -0.02 -10.97
C MET A 13 9.72 -1.16 -10.79
N PRO A 14 9.43 -1.92 -11.85
CA PRO A 14 8.53 -3.05 -11.76
C PRO A 14 9.07 -4.06 -10.74
N TYR A 15 8.17 -4.79 -10.11
CA TYR A 15 8.55 -5.99 -9.37
C TYR A 15 9.40 -6.88 -10.28
N THR A 16 10.40 -7.57 -9.72
CA THR A 16 11.08 -8.62 -10.47
C THR A 16 10.06 -9.73 -10.69
N ILE A 17 9.57 -9.80 -11.92
CA ILE A 17 8.51 -10.69 -12.36
C ILE A 17 9.18 -11.67 -13.31
N ASP A 18 8.85 -12.93 -13.17
CA ASP A 18 9.10 -13.89 -14.23
C ASP A 18 8.34 -13.41 -15.48
N PRO A 19 9.03 -13.12 -16.62
CA PRO A 19 8.37 -12.70 -17.86
C PRO A 19 7.39 -13.75 -18.43
N SER A 20 7.41 -14.97 -17.89
CA SER A 20 6.45 -16.03 -18.21
C SER A 20 5.16 -15.95 -17.36
N SER A 21 5.01 -14.93 -16.52
CA SER A 21 3.82 -14.74 -15.68
C SER A 21 2.56 -14.61 -16.54
N ALA A 22 1.57 -15.46 -16.27
CA ALA A 22 0.26 -15.43 -16.93
C ALA A 22 -0.49 -14.08 -16.73
N ASP A 23 -0.01 -13.22 -15.82
CA ASP A 23 -0.60 -11.91 -15.51
C ASP A 23 -0.11 -10.80 -16.45
N CYS A 24 0.86 -11.08 -17.33
CA CYS A 24 1.43 -10.10 -18.26
C CYS A 24 1.08 -10.42 -19.71
N TYR A 25 1.09 -9.41 -20.56
CA TYR A 25 1.03 -9.64 -22.00
C TYR A 25 2.28 -10.42 -22.47
N PRO A 26 2.14 -11.33 -23.45
CA PRO A 26 3.26 -12.16 -23.93
C PRO A 26 4.50 -11.32 -24.31
N CYS A 27 5.66 -11.74 -23.84
CA CYS A 27 6.95 -11.09 -24.08
C CYS A 27 7.08 -9.66 -23.53
N THR A 28 6.27 -9.29 -22.55
CA THR A 28 6.32 -7.98 -21.89
C THR A 28 6.28 -8.12 -20.36
N SER A 29 6.59 -7.03 -19.65
CA SER A 29 6.35 -6.88 -18.21
C SER A 29 5.04 -6.14 -17.91
N VAL A 30 4.25 -5.79 -18.93
CA VAL A 30 3.01 -5.02 -18.79
C VAL A 30 1.89 -5.94 -18.34
N LEU A 31 1.26 -5.60 -17.22
CA LEU A 31 0.13 -6.36 -16.68
C LEU A 31 -1.07 -6.31 -17.63
N ILE A 32 -1.72 -7.47 -17.80
CA ILE A 32 -2.98 -7.56 -18.54
C ILE A 32 -4.01 -6.66 -17.84
N ASN A 33 -4.61 -5.76 -18.61
CA ASN A 33 -5.51 -4.74 -18.12
C ASN A 33 -6.76 -4.61 -19.02
N LYS A 34 -7.83 -4.03 -18.48
CA LYS A 34 -9.13 -3.91 -19.13
C LYS A 34 -9.15 -2.99 -20.36
N PHE A 35 -8.12 -2.16 -20.52
CA PHE A 35 -8.00 -1.21 -21.63
C PHE A 35 -7.14 -1.75 -22.78
N ASP A 36 -6.62 -2.98 -22.68
CA ASP A 36 -5.67 -3.58 -23.62
C ASP A 36 -4.42 -2.71 -23.89
N LEU A 37 -4.01 -1.93 -22.89
CA LEU A 37 -2.80 -1.12 -22.95
C LEU A 37 -1.57 -2.02 -22.83
N ARG A 38 -0.71 -1.99 -23.84
CA ARG A 38 0.50 -2.81 -23.93
C ARG A 38 1.79 -2.02 -23.73
N SER A 39 1.67 -0.71 -23.56
CA SER A 39 2.75 0.19 -23.18
C SER A 39 2.70 0.47 -21.70
N GLN A 40 3.81 0.22 -20.97
CA GLN A 40 3.90 0.51 -19.55
C GLN A 40 3.62 2.00 -19.28
N GLN A 41 4.15 2.89 -20.10
CA GLN A 41 3.97 4.32 -19.94
C GLN A 41 2.50 4.76 -20.08
N GLU A 42 1.75 4.14 -21.00
CA GLU A 42 0.32 4.44 -21.17
C GLU A 42 -0.48 3.89 -20.00
N LEU A 43 -0.19 2.66 -19.57
CA LEU A 43 -0.83 2.05 -18.41
C LEU A 43 -0.61 2.89 -17.15
N ASP A 44 0.62 3.31 -16.89
CA ASP A 44 0.96 4.13 -15.73
C ASP A 44 0.18 5.47 -15.70
N ARG A 45 -0.01 6.10 -16.86
CA ARG A 45 -0.80 7.35 -16.97
C ARG A 45 -2.27 7.13 -16.67
N VAL A 46 -2.87 6.11 -17.27
CA VAL A 46 -4.29 5.77 -17.06
C VAL A 46 -4.52 5.35 -15.60
N GLU A 47 -3.64 4.51 -15.08
CA GLU A 47 -3.68 4.05 -13.70
C GLU A 47 -3.60 5.22 -12.71
N ALA A 48 -2.66 6.16 -12.92
CA ALA A 48 -2.51 7.32 -12.04
C ALA A 48 -3.81 8.16 -11.97
N VAL A 49 -4.44 8.42 -13.12
CA VAL A 49 -5.69 9.21 -13.18
C VAL A 49 -6.84 8.47 -12.50
N LEU A 50 -7.07 7.20 -12.86
CA LEU A 50 -8.21 6.44 -12.35
C LEU A 50 -8.09 6.18 -10.86
N VAL A 51 -6.92 5.76 -10.38
CA VAL A 51 -6.72 5.44 -8.97
C VAL A 51 -6.81 6.70 -8.10
N THR A 52 -6.32 7.85 -8.57
CA THR A 52 -6.50 9.12 -7.84
C THR A 52 -7.97 9.50 -7.71
N ALA A 53 -8.74 9.40 -8.80
CA ALA A 53 -10.18 9.67 -8.76
C ALA A 53 -10.93 8.71 -7.84
N LYS A 54 -10.58 7.41 -7.88
CA LYS A 54 -11.17 6.39 -7.00
C LYS A 54 -10.80 6.59 -5.53
N ALA A 55 -9.58 7.02 -5.23
CA ALA A 55 -9.18 7.33 -3.86
C ALA A 55 -10.00 8.49 -3.29
N ALA A 56 -10.18 9.57 -4.06
CA ALA A 56 -11.02 10.69 -3.65
C ALA A 56 -12.49 10.27 -3.43
N GLN A 57 -13.06 9.44 -4.30
CA GLN A 57 -14.41 8.89 -4.11
C GLN A 57 -14.52 8.05 -2.83
N TRP A 58 -13.48 7.31 -2.48
CA TRP A 58 -13.46 6.51 -1.27
C TRP A 58 -13.45 7.38 -0.01
N GLU A 59 -12.72 8.48 -0.02
CA GLU A 59 -12.68 9.45 1.08
C GLU A 59 -14.04 10.13 1.33
N GLU A 60 -14.78 10.45 0.26
CA GLU A 60 -16.12 11.05 0.36
C GLU A 60 -17.18 10.10 0.90
N SER A 61 -17.06 8.81 0.61
CA SER A 61 -18.06 7.79 1.00
C SER A 61 -17.37 6.45 1.33
N PRO A 62 -16.65 6.37 2.46
CA PRO A 62 -15.97 5.15 2.83
C PRO A 62 -16.99 4.04 3.12
N LEU A 63 -16.73 2.85 2.57
CA LEU A 63 -17.46 1.65 2.97
C LEU A 63 -17.26 1.40 4.47
N CYS A 64 -18.22 0.70 5.10
CA CYS A 64 -18.16 0.37 6.51
C CYS A 64 -16.77 -0.21 6.87
N SER A 65 -16.06 0.48 7.77
CA SER A 65 -14.68 0.17 8.10
C SER A 65 -14.63 -0.90 9.18
N THR A 66 -14.48 -2.16 8.77
CA THR A 66 -14.29 -3.30 9.70
C THR A 66 -12.84 -3.44 10.16
N PHE A 67 -11.91 -2.76 9.48
CA PHE A 67 -10.46 -2.82 9.71
C PHE A 67 -9.89 -4.24 9.73
N ASP A 68 -10.50 -5.16 8.96
CA ASP A 68 -10.04 -6.51 8.71
C ASP A 68 -9.41 -6.67 7.32
N PHE A 69 -8.98 -7.88 6.98
CA PHE A 69 -8.39 -8.14 5.67
C PHE A 69 -9.40 -8.03 4.52
N GLU A 70 -10.71 -8.29 4.76
CA GLU A 70 -11.76 -8.10 3.77
C GLU A 70 -11.93 -6.62 3.42
N HIS A 71 -11.87 -5.72 4.43
CA HIS A 71 -11.85 -4.29 4.20
C HIS A 71 -10.61 -3.86 3.40
N TYR A 72 -9.42 -4.39 3.72
CA TYR A 72 -8.19 -4.11 2.96
C TYR A 72 -8.32 -4.54 1.49
N LYS A 73 -8.92 -5.71 1.21
CA LYS A 73 -9.23 -6.18 -0.14
C LYS A 73 -10.30 -5.33 -0.83
N ALA A 74 -11.29 -4.85 -0.10
CA ALA A 74 -12.35 -3.99 -0.65
C ALA A 74 -11.78 -2.64 -1.12
N ILE A 75 -10.86 -2.04 -0.36
CA ILE A 75 -10.12 -0.84 -0.79
C ILE A 75 -9.39 -1.11 -2.10
N HIS A 76 -8.60 -2.17 -2.16
CA HIS A 76 -7.88 -2.52 -3.39
C HIS A 76 -8.82 -2.74 -4.57
N ARG A 77 -9.92 -3.46 -4.36
CA ARG A 77 -10.94 -3.67 -5.40
C ARG A 77 -11.50 -2.34 -5.90
N HIS A 78 -11.88 -1.44 -5.00
CA HIS A 78 -12.41 -0.13 -5.36
C HIS A 78 -11.44 0.68 -6.20
N LEU A 79 -10.16 0.71 -5.79
CA LEU A 79 -9.13 1.50 -6.48
C LEU A 79 -8.80 0.97 -7.88
N PHE A 80 -8.86 -0.35 -8.09
CA PHE A 80 -8.28 -1.00 -9.28
C PHE A 80 -9.28 -1.77 -10.15
N CYS A 81 -10.57 -1.87 -9.76
CA CYS A 81 -11.56 -2.68 -10.50
C CYS A 81 -11.79 -2.23 -11.94
N ASP A 82 -11.54 -0.96 -12.26
CA ASP A 82 -11.68 -0.45 -13.62
C ASP A 82 -10.47 -0.79 -14.50
N LEU A 83 -9.34 -1.19 -13.89
CA LEU A 83 -8.09 -1.51 -14.55
C LEU A 83 -7.84 -3.02 -14.67
N TYR A 84 -8.10 -3.77 -13.60
CA TYR A 84 -7.70 -5.16 -13.49
C TYR A 84 -8.84 -6.07 -13.06
N GLU A 85 -8.95 -7.25 -13.70
CA GLU A 85 -9.94 -8.26 -13.33
C GLU A 85 -9.66 -8.87 -11.94
N TRP A 86 -8.40 -8.94 -11.55
CA TRP A 86 -7.95 -9.47 -10.27
C TRP A 86 -8.00 -8.45 -9.12
N ALA A 87 -8.57 -7.25 -9.33
CA ALA A 87 -8.68 -6.24 -8.28
C ALA A 87 -9.35 -6.79 -7.02
N GLY A 88 -8.70 -6.62 -5.87
CA GLY A 88 -9.15 -7.16 -4.57
C GLY A 88 -8.83 -8.62 -4.34
N VAL A 89 -8.17 -9.31 -5.28
CA VAL A 89 -7.76 -10.71 -5.15
C VAL A 89 -6.28 -10.78 -4.76
N PRO A 90 -5.92 -11.48 -3.67
CA PRO A 90 -4.52 -11.71 -3.33
C PRO A 90 -3.79 -12.47 -4.44
N ARG A 91 -2.51 -12.14 -4.64
CA ARG A 91 -1.66 -12.79 -5.63
C ARG A 91 -1.42 -14.26 -5.30
N SER A 92 -1.24 -15.06 -6.34
CA SER A 92 -0.88 -16.48 -6.25
C SER A 92 0.60 -16.75 -6.57
N ILE A 93 1.39 -15.71 -6.88
CA ILE A 93 2.80 -15.80 -7.22
C ILE A 93 3.66 -15.04 -6.22
N ASN A 94 4.90 -15.49 -6.05
CA ASN A 94 5.88 -14.77 -5.26
C ASN A 94 6.39 -13.55 -6.03
N ILE A 95 6.55 -12.44 -5.33
CA ILE A 95 7.06 -11.20 -5.87
C ILE A 95 8.18 -10.64 -5.00
N SER A 96 9.09 -9.89 -5.62
CA SER A 96 10.13 -9.14 -4.94
C SER A 96 10.31 -7.76 -5.57
N LYS A 97 10.83 -6.81 -4.81
CA LYS A 97 11.12 -5.46 -5.29
C LYS A 97 12.45 -4.98 -4.72
N LYS A 98 13.36 -4.54 -5.59
CA LYS A 98 14.69 -4.04 -5.19
C LYS A 98 15.44 -4.99 -4.23
N GLY A 99 15.33 -6.30 -4.46
CA GLY A 99 15.98 -7.32 -3.63
C GLY A 99 15.23 -7.69 -2.34
N THR A 100 14.18 -6.98 -1.97
CA THR A 100 13.31 -7.34 -0.84
C THR A 100 12.27 -8.35 -1.31
N GLN A 101 12.26 -9.53 -0.68
CA GLN A 101 11.21 -10.53 -0.88
C GLN A 101 10.04 -10.22 0.03
N PHE A 102 8.82 -10.29 -0.51
CA PHE A 102 7.57 -10.16 0.25
C PHE A 102 7.08 -11.52 0.74
N CYS A 103 6.02 -11.51 1.54
CA CYS A 103 5.39 -12.72 2.05
C CYS A 103 5.17 -13.75 0.93
N PRO A 104 5.53 -15.04 1.12
CA PRO A 104 5.19 -16.09 0.16
C PRO A 104 3.70 -16.13 -0.13
N ALA A 105 3.32 -16.37 -1.39
CA ALA A 105 1.92 -16.26 -1.83
C ALA A 105 0.99 -17.23 -1.09
N ASP A 106 1.45 -18.44 -0.83
CA ASP A 106 0.74 -19.49 -0.08
C ASP A 106 0.57 -19.15 1.42
N GLU A 107 1.43 -18.29 1.97
CA GLU A 107 1.37 -17.83 3.35
C GLU A 107 0.46 -16.59 3.56
N ILE A 108 0.07 -15.90 2.50
CA ILE A 108 -0.75 -14.67 2.59
C ILE A 108 -2.00 -14.88 3.45
N PRO A 109 -2.80 -15.96 3.31
CA PRO A 109 -4.01 -16.14 4.12
C PRO A 109 -3.71 -16.24 5.61
N ARG A 110 -2.68 -16.97 5.98
CA ARG A 110 -2.27 -17.17 7.39
C ARG A 110 -1.71 -15.88 7.99
N VAL A 111 -0.80 -15.22 7.26
CA VAL A 111 -0.12 -14.01 7.74
C VAL A 111 -1.09 -12.84 7.82
N SER A 112 -1.94 -12.63 6.81
CA SER A 112 -2.97 -11.58 6.87
C SER A 112 -3.92 -11.78 8.04
N SER A 113 -4.42 -13.00 8.25
CA SER A 113 -5.29 -13.31 9.41
C SER A 113 -4.61 -12.94 10.74
N ALA A 114 -3.31 -13.23 10.90
CA ALA A 114 -2.59 -12.90 12.12
C ALA A 114 -2.41 -11.39 12.32
N ILE A 115 -2.08 -10.65 11.24
CA ILE A 115 -1.89 -9.19 11.29
C ILE A 115 -3.19 -8.48 11.69
N PHE A 116 -4.28 -8.77 11.00
CA PHE A 116 -5.55 -8.07 11.21
C PHE A 116 -6.26 -8.50 12.51
N ARG A 117 -6.09 -9.75 12.95
CA ARG A 117 -6.53 -10.18 14.28
C ARG A 117 -5.80 -9.39 15.38
N ARG A 118 -4.47 -9.23 15.28
CA ARG A 118 -3.71 -8.44 16.25
C ARG A 118 -4.16 -6.98 16.28
N LEU A 119 -4.49 -6.39 15.13
CA LEU A 119 -5.05 -5.04 15.05
C LEU A 119 -6.37 -4.94 15.84
N ALA A 120 -7.27 -5.91 15.68
CA ALA A 120 -8.52 -5.96 16.41
C ALA A 120 -8.31 -6.17 17.93
N GLU A 121 -7.39 -7.05 18.33
CA GLU A 121 -7.00 -7.27 19.73
C GLU A 121 -6.43 -6.00 20.39
N GLN A 122 -5.81 -5.11 19.60
CA GLN A 122 -5.31 -3.80 20.04
C GLN A 122 -6.38 -2.69 19.95
N ASN A 123 -7.67 -3.06 19.82
CA ASN A 123 -8.79 -2.12 19.68
C ASN A 123 -8.55 -1.05 18.60
N PHE A 124 -7.95 -1.44 17.47
CA PHE A 124 -7.67 -0.54 16.34
C PHE A 124 -6.89 0.72 16.75
N PHE A 125 -6.03 0.58 17.76
CA PHE A 125 -5.18 1.63 18.33
C PHE A 125 -5.92 2.79 19.02
N GLN A 126 -7.23 2.63 19.30
CA GLN A 126 -7.99 3.64 20.04
C GLN A 126 -7.47 3.79 21.47
N SER A 127 -7.51 5.02 21.98
CA SER A 127 -7.15 5.36 23.36
C SER A 127 -5.66 5.15 23.73
N LEU A 128 -4.78 4.95 22.75
CA LEU A 128 -3.34 4.96 22.97
C LEU A 128 -2.83 6.40 23.17
N SER A 129 -1.76 6.57 23.92
CA SER A 129 -0.99 7.81 23.89
C SER A 129 -0.41 8.03 22.47
N PHE A 130 -0.07 9.28 22.11
CA PHE A 130 0.48 9.54 20.77
C PHE A 130 1.74 8.70 20.49
N ASP A 131 2.62 8.56 21.46
CA ASP A 131 3.84 7.79 21.31
C ASP A 131 3.57 6.30 21.11
N ASP A 132 2.69 5.71 21.94
CA ASP A 132 2.28 4.31 21.80
C ASP A 132 1.52 4.07 20.49
N PHE A 133 0.70 5.06 20.07
CA PHE A 133 -0.01 5.00 18.80
C PHE A 133 0.96 4.97 17.62
N VAL A 134 1.94 5.88 17.56
CA VAL A 134 2.95 5.90 16.49
C VAL A 134 3.68 4.57 16.43
N ASP A 135 4.10 4.04 17.57
CA ASP A 135 4.82 2.77 17.62
C ASP A 135 3.99 1.60 17.10
N ALA A 136 2.75 1.45 17.56
CA ALA A 136 1.85 0.39 17.11
C ALA A 136 1.47 0.55 15.62
N PHE A 137 1.26 1.79 15.18
CA PHE A 137 0.88 2.12 13.81
C PHE A 137 2.01 1.84 12.81
N VAL A 138 3.25 2.19 13.16
CA VAL A 138 4.43 1.88 12.34
C VAL A 138 4.67 0.36 12.27
N ASP A 139 4.52 -0.35 13.37
CA ASP A 139 4.60 -1.81 13.37
C ASP A 139 3.56 -2.44 12.42
N PHE A 140 2.34 -1.91 12.40
CA PHE A 140 1.29 -2.35 11.48
C PHE A 140 1.64 -2.00 10.03
N TYR A 141 2.16 -0.79 9.77
CA TYR A 141 2.66 -0.40 8.45
C TYR A 141 3.71 -1.38 7.93
N ILE A 142 4.74 -1.68 8.74
CA ILE A 142 5.82 -2.61 8.37
C ILE A 142 5.25 -3.98 8.01
N ARG A 143 4.38 -4.54 8.86
CA ARG A 143 3.80 -5.88 8.64
C ARG A 143 2.92 -5.94 7.39
N THR A 144 2.12 -4.91 7.11
CA THR A 144 1.29 -4.85 5.90
C THR A 144 2.12 -4.59 4.64
N ASN A 145 3.24 -3.87 4.77
CA ASN A 145 4.20 -3.72 3.67
C ASN A 145 4.93 -5.03 3.36
N GLU A 146 5.33 -5.80 4.37
CA GLU A 146 5.92 -7.14 4.20
C GLU A 146 4.93 -8.16 3.63
N LEU A 147 3.66 -8.10 4.03
CA LEU A 147 2.59 -8.93 3.50
C LEU A 147 2.45 -8.75 1.99
N HIS A 148 2.37 -7.52 1.51
CA HIS A 148 2.29 -7.15 0.09
C HIS A 148 1.36 -8.08 -0.71
N PRO A 149 0.05 -8.14 -0.36
CA PRO A 149 -0.80 -9.25 -0.78
C PRO A 149 -1.22 -9.21 -2.25
N PHE A 150 -1.12 -8.07 -2.92
CA PHE A 150 -1.62 -7.91 -4.28
C PHE A 150 -0.51 -7.92 -5.32
N ARG A 151 -0.90 -8.16 -6.57
CA ARG A 151 0.01 -8.19 -7.71
C ARG A 151 0.61 -6.82 -8.01
N GLU A 152 -0.16 -5.76 -7.86
CA GLU A 152 0.19 -4.33 -7.97
C GLU A 152 -0.70 -3.52 -7.01
N GLY A 153 -0.42 -2.24 -6.80
CA GLY A 153 -1.28 -1.33 -6.05
C GLY A 153 -1.19 -1.43 -4.52
N ASN A 154 -0.29 -2.25 -3.98
CA ASN A 154 -0.17 -2.49 -2.53
C ASN A 154 0.05 -1.20 -1.73
N GLY A 155 0.97 -0.32 -2.15
CA GLY A 155 1.26 0.92 -1.44
C GLY A 155 0.10 1.91 -1.44
N ARG A 156 -0.67 1.99 -2.53
CA ARG A 156 -1.85 2.87 -2.62
C ARG A 156 -2.98 2.37 -1.72
N THR A 157 -3.24 1.08 -1.75
CA THR A 157 -4.20 0.43 -0.85
C THR A 157 -3.82 0.63 0.62
N GLN A 158 -2.55 0.43 0.94
CA GLN A 158 -2.03 0.60 2.29
C GLN A 158 -2.24 2.05 2.79
N ARG A 159 -1.92 3.07 1.97
CA ARG A 159 -2.11 4.47 2.36
C ARG A 159 -3.57 4.81 2.66
N VAL A 160 -4.51 4.36 1.81
CA VAL A 160 -5.95 4.58 2.04
C VAL A 160 -6.41 3.90 3.33
N PHE A 161 -6.00 2.65 3.56
CA PHE A 161 -6.35 1.93 4.78
C PHE A 161 -5.77 2.62 6.02
N LEU A 162 -4.50 3.03 5.97
CA LEU A 162 -3.82 3.70 7.08
C LEU A 162 -4.44 5.05 7.41
N ALA A 163 -4.84 5.84 6.40
CA ALA A 163 -5.52 7.11 6.61
C ALA A 163 -6.84 6.90 7.39
N GLN A 164 -7.64 5.90 7.00
CA GLN A 164 -8.88 5.56 7.72
C GLN A 164 -8.62 5.05 9.14
N LEU A 165 -7.58 4.21 9.32
CA LEU A 165 -7.22 3.68 10.63
C LEU A 165 -6.73 4.79 11.57
N ALA A 166 -5.91 5.72 11.07
CA ALA A 166 -5.47 6.89 11.83
C ALA A 166 -6.67 7.75 12.24
N GLN A 167 -7.58 8.04 11.31
CA GLN A 167 -8.79 8.81 11.59
C GLN A 167 -9.66 8.13 12.65
N HIS A 168 -9.81 6.81 12.58
CA HIS A 168 -10.55 6.03 13.57
C HIS A 168 -9.93 6.10 14.98
N ALA A 169 -8.60 6.20 15.04
CA ALA A 169 -7.86 6.35 16.29
C ALA A 169 -7.77 7.80 16.80
N GLY A 170 -8.33 8.79 16.06
CA GLY A 170 -8.34 10.21 16.46
C GLY A 170 -7.18 11.03 15.87
N TYR A 171 -6.53 10.54 14.80
CA TYR A 171 -5.40 11.23 14.16
C TYR A 171 -5.65 11.44 12.67
N GLN A 172 -5.06 12.50 12.13
CA GLN A 172 -4.94 12.72 10.69
C GLN A 172 -3.57 12.25 10.22
N LEU A 173 -3.52 11.55 9.09
CA LEU A 173 -2.30 11.10 8.44
C LEU A 173 -2.11 11.83 7.11
N ASP A 174 -1.05 12.63 7.00
CA ASP A 174 -0.71 13.39 5.80
C ASP A 174 0.61 12.94 5.19
N PHE A 175 0.53 12.21 4.06
CA PHE A 175 1.70 11.79 3.30
C PHE A 175 2.34 12.90 2.45
N SER A 176 1.71 14.07 2.33
CA SER A 176 2.22 15.17 1.51
C SER A 176 3.33 15.97 2.18
N CYS A 177 3.47 15.87 3.49
CA CYS A 177 4.45 16.61 4.28
C CYS A 177 5.87 16.03 4.26
N ILE A 178 6.08 14.85 3.66
CA ILE A 178 7.38 14.18 3.58
C ILE A 178 7.79 13.88 2.14
N ASP A 179 9.11 13.71 1.95
CA ASP A 179 9.64 13.24 0.67
C ASP A 179 9.32 11.73 0.47
N PRO A 180 8.64 11.33 -0.63
CA PRO A 180 8.38 9.93 -0.93
C PRO A 180 9.64 9.05 -1.03
N ASP A 181 10.77 9.60 -1.42
CA ASP A 181 12.05 8.86 -1.50
C ASP A 181 12.60 8.59 -0.09
N GLU A 182 12.43 9.52 0.86
CA GLU A 182 12.79 9.31 2.26
C GLU A 182 11.93 8.21 2.90
N LEU A 183 10.61 8.23 2.68
CA LEU A 183 9.74 7.15 3.15
C LEU A 183 10.14 5.80 2.57
N MET A 184 10.47 5.76 1.27
CA MET A 184 10.91 4.54 0.61
C MET A 184 12.22 4.00 1.24
N VAL A 185 13.20 4.86 1.47
CA VAL A 185 14.48 4.49 2.11
C VAL A 185 14.25 3.98 3.53
N ALA A 186 13.45 4.70 4.34
CA ALA A 186 13.11 4.29 5.70
C ALA A 186 12.38 2.94 5.72
N THR A 187 11.49 2.69 4.74
CA THR A 187 10.79 1.41 4.59
C THR A 187 11.75 0.26 4.23
N ILE A 188 12.76 0.50 3.37
CA ILE A 188 13.78 -0.51 3.06
C ILE A 188 14.62 -0.85 4.29
N TRP A 189 15.01 0.15 5.08
CA TRP A 189 15.77 -0.07 6.32
C TRP A 189 14.94 -0.80 7.38
N SER A 190 13.64 -0.52 7.48
CA SER A 190 12.77 -1.23 8.42
C SER A 190 12.67 -2.72 8.12
N ALA A 191 12.72 -3.12 6.84
CA ALA A 191 12.79 -4.53 6.45
C ALA A 191 14.12 -5.22 6.86
N GLN A 192 15.14 -4.43 7.25
CA GLN A 192 16.41 -4.91 7.80
C GLN A 192 16.47 -4.77 9.34
N GLY A 193 15.35 -4.42 9.98
CA GLY A 193 15.24 -4.26 11.43
C GLY A 193 15.65 -2.87 11.95
N VAL A 194 15.82 -1.86 11.07
CA VAL A 194 16.15 -0.48 11.45
C VAL A 194 14.97 0.43 11.13
N ASP A 195 14.09 0.65 12.09
CA ASP A 195 12.82 1.38 11.91
C ASP A 195 12.79 2.81 12.49
N THR A 196 13.89 3.26 13.09
CA THR A 196 13.98 4.58 13.76
C THR A 196 13.59 5.73 12.84
N MET A 197 14.13 5.76 11.60
CA MET A 197 13.79 6.78 10.61
C MET A 197 12.31 6.71 10.22
N LEU A 198 11.77 5.52 10.06
CA LEU A 198 10.37 5.32 9.71
C LEU A 198 9.44 5.86 10.81
N ARG A 199 9.74 5.58 12.09
CA ARG A 199 9.00 6.12 13.23
C ARG A 199 9.06 7.65 13.30
N GLN A 200 10.22 8.23 12.98
CA GLN A 200 10.38 9.68 12.91
C GLN A 200 9.47 10.29 11.82
N LEU A 201 9.49 9.73 10.60
CA LEU A 201 8.66 10.21 9.50
C LEU A 201 7.16 10.08 9.82
N PHE A 202 6.73 8.98 10.45
CA PHE A 202 5.32 8.85 10.85
C PHE A 202 4.92 9.85 11.95
N ARG A 203 5.82 10.23 12.86
CA ARG A 203 5.55 11.32 13.82
C ARG A 203 5.30 12.66 13.13
N GLU A 204 6.00 12.92 12.04
CA GLU A 204 5.84 14.16 11.25
C GLU A 204 4.56 14.15 10.40
N MET A 205 4.15 12.97 9.91
CA MET A 205 2.92 12.79 9.12
C MET A 205 1.63 12.77 9.95
N LEU A 206 1.72 12.49 11.25
CA LEU A 206 0.56 12.29 12.12
C LEU A 206 0.29 13.54 12.97
N SER A 207 -0.96 13.98 12.99
CA SER A 207 -1.44 15.05 13.87
C SER A 207 -2.79 14.68 14.48
N PRO A 208 -3.13 15.16 15.70
CA PRO A 208 -4.47 14.98 16.24
C PRO A 208 -5.54 15.54 15.28
N LEU A 209 -6.69 14.89 15.22
CA LEU A 209 -7.85 15.48 14.53
C LEU A 209 -8.23 16.78 15.22
N ALA A 210 -8.52 17.82 14.40
CA ALA A 210 -9.12 19.04 14.93
C ALA A 210 -10.54 18.73 15.42
N ASP A 211 -10.86 19.24 16.61
CA ASP A 211 -12.19 19.16 17.21
C ASP A 211 -13.27 19.82 16.33
#